data_4f65d254bd5b1d30cf5dbccd3be76f71
#
_entry.id   4f65d254bd5b1d30cf5dbccd3be76f71
#
_cell.length_a   1.000
_cell.length_b   1.000
_cell.length_c   1.000
_cell.angle_alpha   90.00
_cell.angle_beta   90.00
_cell.angle_gamma   90.00
#
_symmetry.space_group_name_H-M   'P 1'
#
loop_
_entity.id
_entity.type
_entity.pdbx_description
1 polymer ?
#
loop_
_entity_poly.entity_id
_entity_poly.type
_entity_poly.pdbx_seq_one_letter_code
_entity_poly.pdbx_strand_id
1 'polypeptide(L)'
;VVPNNEAIVAVAQKVLGVETMSILVVGLLMNLCIARFTKFKYVFLTGHHSLFMACLMSAVLGTAGLSGMELILVGGFLMGAWSAISPAIGQSYTSKVTDGDEIAIGHFGSLGYYLSAWVAKYVGKAEDSTEDIEIPEKWGFLRDSTLSTALTMIVFYLIAAFAAGSEFVATLSGDMSPYLYAVISAMNFAVGVTIVYSGVRMILGDLIPAFQGIATKIIPNAIPAVDCAVFFTYAPVSYTHLRAHETVLD
;
A
#
# COMPACT_ATOMS: atom_id res chain seq x y z
N VAL A 1 6.07 -13.68 -8.95
CA VAL A 1 5.54 -13.84 -10.31
C VAL A 1 6.38 -14.89 -10.98
N VAL A 2 5.78 -16.00 -11.41
CA VAL A 2 6.48 -17.05 -12.19
C VAL A 2 6.62 -16.51 -13.60
N PRO A 3 7.85 -16.18 -14.06
CA PRO A 3 8.02 -15.81 -15.46
C PRO A 3 7.61 -17.03 -16.30
N ASN A 4 6.76 -16.80 -17.29
CA ASN A 4 6.34 -17.79 -18.30
C ASN A 4 5.23 -18.78 -17.90
N ASN A 5 4.49 -18.59 -16.80
CA ASN A 5 3.25 -19.34 -16.65
C ASN A 5 2.14 -18.68 -17.46
N GLU A 6 1.80 -19.25 -18.63
CA GLU A 6 0.80 -18.71 -19.55
C GLU A 6 -0.56 -18.45 -18.89
N ALA A 7 -0.97 -19.29 -17.96
CA ALA A 7 -2.23 -19.12 -17.23
C ALA A 7 -2.18 -17.88 -16.32
N ILE A 8 -1.08 -17.64 -15.62
CA ILE A 8 -0.91 -16.45 -14.77
C ILE A 8 -0.81 -15.19 -15.64
N VAL A 9 -0.07 -15.25 -16.76
CA VAL A 9 0.03 -14.13 -17.71
C VAL A 9 -1.33 -13.79 -18.29
N ALA A 10 -2.12 -14.78 -18.70
CA ALA A 10 -3.46 -14.57 -19.24
C ALA A 10 -4.41 -13.93 -18.22
N VAL A 11 -4.37 -14.39 -16.96
CA VAL A 11 -5.14 -13.79 -15.86
C VAL A 11 -4.68 -12.34 -15.59
N ALA A 12 -3.37 -12.10 -15.54
CA ALA A 12 -2.82 -10.77 -15.33
C ALA A 12 -3.21 -9.80 -16.46
N GLN A 13 -3.14 -10.24 -17.71
CA GLN A 13 -3.58 -9.45 -18.88
C GLN A 13 -5.08 -9.14 -18.84
N LYS A 14 -5.90 -10.10 -18.44
CA LYS A 14 -7.34 -9.89 -18.27
C LYS A 14 -7.64 -8.90 -17.15
N VAL A 15 -6.94 -9.03 -16.00
CA VAL A 15 -7.14 -8.18 -14.83
C VAL A 15 -6.60 -6.76 -15.06
N LEU A 16 -5.54 -6.58 -15.84
CA LEU A 16 -4.99 -5.26 -16.22
C LEU A 16 -5.63 -4.69 -17.50
N GLY A 17 -6.80 -5.17 -17.88
CA GLY A 17 -7.52 -4.74 -19.07
C GLY A 17 -8.12 -3.33 -19.00
N VAL A 18 -8.79 -2.94 -20.07
CA VAL A 18 -9.43 -1.63 -20.22
C VAL A 18 -10.45 -1.34 -19.11
N GLU A 19 -11.19 -2.34 -18.65
CA GLU A 19 -12.16 -2.20 -17.57
C GLU A 19 -11.49 -1.76 -16.25
N THR A 20 -10.37 -2.38 -15.90
CA THR A 20 -9.60 -2.02 -14.68
C THR A 20 -9.06 -0.60 -14.75
N MET A 21 -8.49 -0.20 -15.89
CA MET A 21 -8.01 1.18 -16.08
C MET A 21 -9.16 2.18 -16.04
N SER A 22 -10.31 1.81 -16.57
CA SER A 22 -11.51 2.64 -16.51
C SER A 22 -12.06 2.76 -15.08
N ILE A 23 -12.07 1.67 -14.28
CA ILE A 23 -12.42 1.70 -12.85
C ILE A 23 -11.49 2.64 -12.09
N LEU A 24 -10.17 2.59 -12.36
CA LEU A 24 -9.18 3.47 -11.74
C LEU A 24 -9.51 4.94 -12.02
N VAL A 25 -9.75 5.30 -13.28
CA VAL A 25 -10.06 6.68 -13.69
C VAL A 25 -11.39 7.14 -13.10
N VAL A 26 -12.45 6.34 -13.22
CA VAL A 26 -13.77 6.67 -12.67
C VAL A 26 -13.71 6.79 -11.16
N GLY A 27 -12.95 5.92 -10.48
CA GLY A 27 -12.74 5.97 -9.03
C GLY A 27 -12.03 7.26 -8.59
N LEU A 28 -11.00 7.67 -9.30
CA LEU A 28 -10.33 8.95 -9.03
C LEU A 28 -11.29 10.13 -9.22
N LEU A 29 -12.02 10.18 -10.35
CA LEU A 29 -12.98 11.24 -10.62
C LEU A 29 -14.09 11.28 -9.56
N MET A 30 -14.58 10.13 -9.13
CA MET A 30 -15.57 10.02 -8.07
C MET A 30 -15.01 10.51 -6.72
N ASN A 31 -13.78 10.15 -6.36
CA ASN A 31 -13.13 10.67 -5.16
C ASN A 31 -13.03 12.20 -5.21
N LEU A 32 -12.58 12.78 -6.33
CA LEU A 32 -12.52 14.24 -6.50
C LEU A 32 -13.91 14.89 -6.43
N CYS A 33 -14.95 14.29 -7.01
CA CYS A 33 -16.32 14.77 -6.90
C CYS A 33 -16.81 14.76 -5.45
N ILE A 34 -16.59 13.67 -4.72
CA ILE A 34 -16.96 13.56 -3.30
C ILE A 34 -16.21 14.63 -2.49
N ALA A 35 -14.91 14.77 -2.68
CA ALA A 35 -14.10 15.78 -1.99
C ALA A 35 -14.54 17.21 -2.34
N ARG A 36 -15.00 17.46 -3.57
CA ARG A 36 -15.45 18.81 -3.99
C ARG A 36 -16.80 19.18 -3.40
N PHE A 37 -17.78 18.25 -3.42
CA PHE A 37 -19.18 18.55 -3.16
C PHE A 37 -19.67 18.12 -1.77
N THR A 38 -18.83 17.42 -0.98
CA THR A 38 -19.20 16.97 0.36
C THR A 38 -18.27 17.52 1.42
N LYS A 39 -18.52 17.17 2.68
CA LYS A 39 -17.64 17.47 3.82
C LYS A 39 -16.38 16.59 3.86
N PHE A 40 -16.32 15.51 3.08
CA PHE A 40 -15.19 14.60 3.02
C PHE A 40 -14.14 15.15 2.06
N LYS A 41 -13.25 16.03 2.55
CA LYS A 41 -12.28 16.79 1.75
C LYS A 41 -11.01 15.99 1.41
N TYR A 42 -11.05 14.66 1.50
CA TYR A 42 -9.89 13.79 1.32
C TYR A 42 -9.67 13.44 -0.15
N VAL A 43 -8.48 13.73 -0.65
CA VAL A 43 -8.06 13.35 -2.00
C VAL A 43 -7.01 12.24 -1.90
N PHE A 44 -7.35 11.09 -2.45
CA PHE A 44 -6.54 9.89 -2.36
C PHE A 44 -5.44 9.89 -3.43
N LEU A 45 -4.18 9.98 -2.99
CA LEU A 45 -3.02 10.16 -3.87
C LEU A 45 -2.19 8.90 -4.08
N THR A 46 -2.56 7.78 -3.46
CA THR A 46 -1.81 6.52 -3.53
C THR A 46 -2.16 5.74 -4.80
N GLY A 47 -1.50 6.07 -5.91
CA GLY A 47 -1.84 5.56 -7.24
C GLY A 47 -1.69 4.04 -7.37
N HIS A 48 -0.60 3.45 -6.86
CA HIS A 48 -0.37 2.00 -6.94
C HIS A 48 -1.38 1.19 -6.13
N HIS A 49 -1.79 1.66 -4.95
CA HIS A 49 -2.89 1.06 -4.19
C HIS A 49 -4.22 1.15 -4.95
N SER A 50 -4.47 2.30 -5.58
CA SER A 50 -5.67 2.49 -6.40
C SER A 50 -5.71 1.54 -7.59
N LEU A 51 -4.57 1.32 -8.26
CA LEU A 51 -4.46 0.34 -9.34
C LEU A 51 -4.72 -1.08 -8.84
N PHE A 52 -4.09 -1.46 -7.73
CA PHE A 52 -4.30 -2.78 -7.13
C PHE A 52 -5.77 -3.00 -6.75
N MET A 53 -6.41 -1.98 -6.18
CA MET A 53 -7.83 -2.03 -5.81
C MET A 53 -8.76 -2.08 -7.02
N ALA A 54 -8.43 -1.38 -8.10
CA ALA A 54 -9.16 -1.46 -9.35
C ALA A 54 -9.08 -2.88 -9.95
N CYS A 55 -7.90 -3.54 -9.89
CA CYS A 55 -7.74 -4.94 -10.25
C CYS A 55 -8.64 -5.85 -9.41
N LEU A 56 -8.65 -5.65 -8.08
CA LEU A 56 -9.47 -6.43 -7.16
C LEU A 56 -10.96 -6.22 -7.43
N MET A 57 -11.40 -4.97 -7.64
CA MET A 57 -12.80 -4.65 -7.99
C MET A 57 -13.20 -5.30 -9.31
N SER A 58 -12.36 -5.23 -10.34
CA SER A 58 -12.60 -5.89 -11.62
C SER A 58 -12.77 -7.41 -11.45
N ALA A 59 -11.92 -8.05 -10.66
CA ALA A 59 -11.99 -9.47 -10.42
C ALA A 59 -13.24 -9.86 -9.60
N VAL A 60 -13.48 -9.21 -8.47
CA VAL A 60 -14.57 -9.57 -7.54
C VAL A 60 -15.94 -9.26 -8.16
N LEU A 61 -16.13 -8.06 -8.70
CA LEU A 61 -17.40 -7.68 -9.32
C LEU A 61 -17.66 -8.46 -10.62
N GLY A 62 -16.59 -8.78 -11.38
CA GLY A 62 -16.67 -9.65 -12.55
C GLY A 62 -17.15 -11.05 -12.21
N THR A 63 -16.67 -11.64 -11.11
CA THR A 63 -17.18 -12.94 -10.62
C THR A 63 -18.62 -12.87 -10.11
N ALA A 64 -19.05 -11.69 -9.65
CA ALA A 64 -20.45 -11.44 -9.29
C ALA A 64 -21.38 -11.22 -10.49
N GLY A 65 -20.85 -11.27 -11.72
CA GLY A 65 -21.61 -11.18 -12.96
C GLY A 65 -21.66 -9.79 -13.61
N LEU A 66 -21.00 -8.78 -13.03
CA LEU A 66 -20.93 -7.45 -13.64
C LEU A 66 -19.91 -7.44 -14.79
N SER A 67 -20.20 -6.68 -15.85
CA SER A 67 -19.30 -6.55 -17.00
C SER A 67 -19.45 -5.21 -17.71
N GLY A 68 -18.46 -4.83 -18.51
CA GLY A 68 -18.49 -3.63 -19.32
C GLY A 68 -18.75 -2.36 -18.50
N MET A 69 -19.69 -1.53 -18.96
CA MET A 69 -19.95 -0.22 -18.35
C MET A 69 -20.49 -0.35 -16.90
N GLU A 70 -21.30 -1.36 -16.61
CA GLU A 70 -21.83 -1.58 -15.27
C GLU A 70 -20.71 -1.89 -14.27
N LEU A 71 -19.79 -2.76 -14.64
CA LEU A 71 -18.60 -3.08 -13.85
C LEU A 71 -17.76 -1.82 -13.58
N ILE A 72 -17.54 -1.00 -14.60
CA ILE A 72 -16.74 0.23 -14.51
C ILE A 72 -17.39 1.24 -13.56
N LEU A 73 -18.69 1.49 -13.71
CA LEU A 73 -19.40 2.48 -12.90
C LEU A 73 -19.52 2.05 -11.44
N VAL A 74 -19.91 0.81 -11.18
CA VAL A 74 -20.05 0.28 -9.82
C VAL A 74 -18.70 0.19 -9.14
N GLY A 75 -17.69 -0.38 -9.81
CA GLY A 75 -16.33 -0.51 -9.29
C GLY A 75 -15.69 0.85 -9.01
N GLY A 76 -15.81 1.78 -9.96
CA GLY A 76 -15.30 3.15 -9.81
C GLY A 76 -16.01 3.92 -8.69
N PHE A 77 -17.32 3.80 -8.56
CA PHE A 77 -18.08 4.42 -7.47
C PHE A 77 -17.63 3.88 -6.11
N LEU A 78 -17.58 2.56 -5.94
CA LEU A 78 -17.17 1.94 -4.67
C LEU A 78 -15.75 2.33 -4.29
N MET A 79 -14.82 2.29 -5.26
CA MET A 79 -13.43 2.67 -5.05
C MET A 79 -13.30 4.14 -4.67
N GLY A 80 -13.96 5.04 -5.40
CA GLY A 80 -13.90 6.48 -5.14
C GLY A 80 -14.56 6.89 -3.82
N ALA A 81 -15.70 6.27 -3.48
CA ALA A 81 -16.37 6.48 -2.20
C ALA A 81 -15.47 6.02 -1.03
N TRP A 82 -14.88 4.83 -1.13
CA TRP A 82 -13.97 4.33 -0.11
C TRP A 82 -12.72 5.20 0.04
N SER A 83 -12.17 5.68 -1.07
CA SER A 83 -11.02 6.60 -1.10
C SER A 83 -11.27 7.93 -0.36
N ALA A 84 -12.53 8.39 -0.29
CA ALA A 84 -12.90 9.57 0.48
C ALA A 84 -13.25 9.26 1.95
N ILE A 85 -13.91 8.12 2.19
CA ILE A 85 -14.45 7.77 3.51
C ILE A 85 -13.36 7.17 4.41
N SER A 86 -12.49 6.30 3.89
CA SER A 86 -11.48 5.61 4.70
C SER A 86 -10.51 6.58 5.40
N PRO A 87 -9.94 7.61 4.75
CA PRO A 87 -9.13 8.61 5.44
C PRO A 87 -9.93 9.40 6.48
N ALA A 88 -11.21 9.69 6.20
CA ALA A 88 -12.07 10.44 7.11
C ALA A 88 -12.31 9.71 8.44
N ILE A 89 -12.48 8.37 8.39
CA ILE A 89 -12.64 7.55 9.60
C ILE A 89 -11.40 7.64 10.49
N GLY A 90 -10.22 7.65 9.87
CA GLY A 90 -8.94 7.61 10.59
C GLY A 90 -8.37 8.96 10.98
N GLN A 91 -8.95 10.08 10.52
CA GLN A 91 -8.34 11.40 10.71
C GLN A 91 -8.10 11.74 12.19
N SER A 92 -8.94 11.28 13.10
CA SER A 92 -8.75 11.50 14.54
C SER A 92 -7.52 10.79 15.13
N TYR A 93 -7.05 9.73 14.48
CA TYR A 93 -5.81 9.03 14.85
C TYR A 93 -4.62 9.63 14.10
N THR A 94 -4.77 9.88 12.79
CA THR A 94 -3.68 10.37 11.96
C THR A 94 -3.23 11.77 12.36
N SER A 95 -4.15 12.66 12.72
CA SER A 95 -3.83 14.00 13.21
C SER A 95 -3.00 14.01 14.51
N LYS A 96 -3.07 12.97 15.31
CA LYS A 96 -2.22 12.82 16.50
C LYS A 96 -0.79 12.43 16.17
N VAL A 97 -0.61 11.67 15.09
CA VAL A 97 0.71 11.23 14.61
C VAL A 97 1.42 12.33 13.85
N THR A 98 0.65 13.23 13.21
CA THR A 98 1.18 14.32 12.39
C THR A 98 1.23 15.67 13.11
N ASP A 99 1.07 15.69 14.44
CA ASP A 99 1.03 16.90 15.26
C ASP A 99 0.04 17.98 14.75
N GLY A 100 -1.05 17.51 14.13
CA GLY A 100 -2.12 18.39 13.63
C GLY A 100 -1.96 18.83 12.18
N ASP A 101 -0.95 18.37 11.46
CA ASP A 101 -0.84 18.62 10.03
C ASP A 101 -2.07 18.09 9.28
N GLU A 102 -2.53 18.85 8.30
CA GLU A 102 -3.68 18.47 7.47
C GLU A 102 -3.28 17.42 6.43
N ILE A 103 -2.88 16.27 6.90
CA ILE A 103 -2.50 15.12 6.09
C ILE A 103 -3.24 13.86 6.59
N ALA A 104 -3.59 12.95 5.70
CA ALA A 104 -4.29 11.71 6.02
C ALA A 104 -3.58 10.50 5.43
N ILE A 105 -3.87 9.32 5.97
CA ILE A 105 -3.34 8.07 5.42
C ILE A 105 -4.21 7.57 4.27
N GLY A 106 -3.62 7.46 3.08
CA GLY A 106 -4.24 6.96 1.86
C GLY A 106 -3.90 5.49 1.60
N HIS A 107 -4.43 4.59 2.44
CA HIS A 107 -4.21 3.16 2.31
C HIS A 107 -5.54 2.40 2.37
N PHE A 108 -5.79 1.48 1.42
CA PHE A 108 -7.07 0.74 1.40
C PHE A 108 -7.26 -0.18 2.60
N GLY A 109 -6.16 -0.68 3.19
CA GLY A 109 -6.14 -1.47 4.42
C GLY A 109 -6.11 -0.65 5.71
N SER A 110 -6.37 0.65 5.67
CA SER A 110 -6.27 1.56 6.83
C SER A 110 -7.17 1.18 8.01
N LEU A 111 -8.25 0.43 7.79
CA LEU A 111 -9.07 -0.11 8.88
C LEU A 111 -8.27 -0.95 9.88
N GLY A 112 -7.26 -1.69 9.42
CA GLY A 112 -6.35 -2.45 10.29
C GLY A 112 -5.56 -1.53 11.21
N TYR A 113 -5.04 -0.41 10.69
CA TYR A 113 -4.35 0.59 11.50
C TYR A 113 -5.28 1.25 12.52
N TYR A 114 -6.51 1.57 12.12
CA TYR A 114 -7.49 2.19 13.03
C TYR A 114 -7.93 1.23 14.13
N LEU A 115 -8.12 -0.04 13.79
CA LEU A 115 -8.39 -1.09 14.76
C LEU A 115 -7.23 -1.26 15.74
N SER A 116 -6.00 -1.31 15.24
CA SER A 116 -4.79 -1.39 16.07
C SER A 116 -4.67 -0.18 17.01
N ALA A 117 -4.90 1.03 16.51
CA ALA A 117 -4.88 2.24 17.32
C ALA A 117 -6.00 2.25 18.37
N TRP A 118 -7.18 1.73 18.02
CA TRP A 118 -8.29 1.59 18.95
C TRP A 118 -7.96 0.58 20.06
N VAL A 119 -7.41 -0.59 19.72
CA VAL A 119 -6.97 -1.61 20.71
C VAL A 119 -5.86 -1.06 21.59
N ALA A 120 -4.86 -0.39 21.01
CA ALA A 120 -3.73 0.18 21.75
C ALA A 120 -4.18 1.17 22.84
N LYS A 121 -5.27 1.90 22.60
CA LYS A 121 -5.86 2.81 23.58
C LYS A 121 -6.24 2.11 24.91
N TYR A 122 -6.59 0.82 24.85
CA TYR A 122 -7.05 0.07 26.02
C TYR A 122 -5.98 -0.86 26.61
N VAL A 123 -5.00 -1.28 25.80
CA VAL A 123 -4.01 -2.29 26.17
C VAL A 123 -2.61 -1.66 26.32
N GLY A 124 -2.30 -0.62 25.53
CA GLY A 124 -1.01 0.05 25.55
C GLY A 124 -0.87 1.03 26.71
N LYS A 125 0.37 1.23 27.16
CA LYS A 125 0.74 2.34 28.03
C LYS A 125 1.50 3.37 27.21
N ALA A 126 1.26 4.65 27.48
CA ALA A 126 1.94 5.75 26.77
C ALA A 126 3.46 5.79 27.03
N GLU A 127 3.89 5.15 28.12
CA GLU A 127 5.29 5.07 28.54
C GLU A 127 6.05 3.93 27.83
N ASP A 128 5.33 2.93 27.28
CA ASP A 128 5.93 1.78 26.61
C ASP A 128 6.12 2.12 25.12
N SER A 129 7.29 2.65 24.77
CA SER A 129 7.65 2.93 23.37
C SER A 129 8.45 1.78 22.76
N THR A 130 8.16 1.45 21.49
CA THR A 130 9.01 0.54 20.71
C THR A 130 10.40 1.13 20.44
N GLU A 131 10.58 2.43 20.64
CA GLU A 131 11.85 3.15 20.51
C GLU A 131 12.84 2.79 21.62
N ASP A 132 12.34 2.35 22.77
CA ASP A 132 13.16 1.92 23.91
C ASP A 132 13.75 0.51 23.69
N ILE A 133 13.37 -0.16 22.58
CA ILE A 133 13.90 -1.48 22.25
C ILE A 133 15.30 -1.33 21.63
N GLU A 134 16.32 -1.52 22.45
CA GLU A 134 17.71 -1.55 21.97
C GLU A 134 17.99 -2.86 21.21
N ILE A 135 18.15 -2.76 19.89
CA ILE A 135 18.62 -3.89 19.08
C ILE A 135 20.13 -4.00 19.25
N PRO A 136 20.66 -5.14 19.78
CA PRO A 136 22.09 -5.34 19.90
C PRO A 136 22.82 -5.11 18.56
N GLU A 137 24.02 -4.54 18.57
CA GLU A 137 24.81 -4.20 17.36
C GLU A 137 24.96 -5.37 16.40
N LYS A 138 25.09 -6.60 16.90
CA LYS A 138 25.16 -7.82 16.09
C LYS A 138 23.92 -8.06 15.20
N TRP A 139 22.79 -7.47 15.52
CA TRP A 139 21.55 -7.53 14.75
C TRP A 139 21.28 -6.24 13.97
N GLY A 140 22.28 -5.33 13.91
CA GLY A 140 22.17 -4.04 13.23
C GLY A 140 21.76 -4.14 11.75
N PHE A 141 22.08 -5.26 11.09
CA PHE A 141 21.67 -5.53 9.71
C PHE A 141 20.13 -5.63 9.53
N LEU A 142 19.37 -5.93 10.59
CA LEU A 142 17.91 -5.93 10.55
C LEU A 142 17.30 -4.52 10.48
N ARG A 143 18.11 -3.48 10.66
CA ARG A 143 17.66 -2.09 10.46
C ARG A 143 17.50 -1.75 8.98
N ASP A 144 18.19 -2.47 8.08
CA ASP A 144 17.98 -2.33 6.64
C ASP A 144 16.62 -2.93 6.25
N SER A 145 15.74 -2.09 5.71
CA SER A 145 14.36 -2.48 5.39
C SER A 145 14.30 -3.52 4.26
N THR A 146 15.20 -3.46 3.28
CA THR A 146 15.25 -4.42 2.17
C THR A 146 15.68 -5.79 2.67
N LEU A 147 16.73 -5.83 3.49
CA LEU A 147 17.26 -7.08 4.05
C LEU A 147 16.27 -7.70 5.04
N SER A 148 15.67 -6.89 5.91
CA SER A 148 14.63 -7.33 6.85
C SER A 148 13.41 -7.89 6.12
N THR A 149 12.95 -7.21 5.06
CA THR A 149 11.86 -7.70 4.20
C THR A 149 12.24 -9.02 3.53
N ALA A 150 13.45 -9.12 2.96
CA ALA A 150 13.91 -10.34 2.29
C ALA A 150 13.93 -11.53 3.25
N LEU A 151 14.52 -11.37 4.45
CA LEU A 151 14.60 -12.43 5.45
C LEU A 151 13.21 -12.86 5.95
N THR A 152 12.34 -11.91 6.24
CA THR A 152 10.97 -12.17 6.65
C THR A 152 10.20 -12.94 5.56
N MET A 153 10.32 -12.49 4.33
CA MET A 153 9.64 -13.15 3.21
C MET A 153 10.19 -14.54 2.89
N ILE A 154 11.50 -14.77 3.06
CA ILE A 154 12.06 -16.12 2.95
C ILE A 154 11.38 -17.08 3.93
N VAL A 155 11.20 -16.66 5.20
CA VAL A 155 10.51 -17.50 6.19
C VAL A 155 9.06 -17.77 5.77
N PHE A 156 8.30 -16.72 5.37
CA PHE A 156 6.91 -16.89 4.94
C PHE A 156 6.77 -17.76 3.69
N TYR A 157 7.61 -17.56 2.68
CA TYR A 157 7.56 -18.37 1.46
C TYR A 157 7.95 -19.82 1.69
N LEU A 158 8.91 -20.10 2.58
CA LEU A 158 9.25 -21.47 2.98
C LEU A 158 8.10 -22.12 3.75
N ILE A 159 7.45 -21.42 4.67
CA ILE A 159 6.25 -21.92 5.38
C ILE A 159 5.13 -22.21 4.36
N ALA A 160 4.88 -21.29 3.44
CA ALA A 160 3.86 -21.46 2.42
C ALA A 160 4.17 -22.63 1.47
N ALA A 161 5.43 -22.78 1.06
CA ALA A 161 5.86 -23.91 0.21
C ALA A 161 5.72 -25.25 0.93
N PHE A 162 6.05 -25.30 2.22
CA PHE A 162 5.87 -26.49 3.04
C PHE A 162 4.38 -26.83 3.22
N ALA A 163 3.54 -25.84 3.50
CA ALA A 163 2.10 -26.03 3.67
C ALA A 163 1.38 -26.44 2.37
N ALA A 164 1.84 -25.91 1.22
CA ALA A 164 1.30 -26.26 -0.10
C ALA A 164 1.70 -27.65 -0.59
N GLY A 165 2.79 -28.18 -0.05
CA GLY A 165 3.35 -29.46 -0.46
C GLY A 165 4.27 -29.38 -1.69
N SER A 166 5.31 -30.22 -1.67
CA SER A 166 6.35 -30.22 -2.71
C SER A 166 5.83 -30.50 -4.12
N GLU A 167 4.81 -31.34 -4.27
CA GLU A 167 4.20 -31.67 -5.56
C GLU A 167 3.53 -30.45 -6.19
N PHE A 168 2.76 -29.69 -5.41
CA PHE A 168 2.14 -28.46 -5.91
C PHE A 168 3.21 -27.42 -6.27
N VAL A 169 4.19 -27.20 -5.40
CA VAL A 169 5.26 -26.22 -5.68
C VAL A 169 6.10 -26.63 -6.89
N ALA A 170 6.31 -27.92 -7.13
CA ALA A 170 7.00 -28.42 -8.32
C ALA A 170 6.30 -28.02 -9.63
N THR A 171 4.97 -27.89 -9.63
CA THR A 171 4.23 -27.39 -10.82
C THR A 171 4.56 -25.94 -11.14
N LEU A 172 5.02 -25.16 -10.16
CA LEU A 172 5.40 -23.74 -10.29
C LEU A 172 6.91 -23.55 -10.51
N SER A 173 7.72 -24.43 -9.90
CA SER A 173 9.19 -24.31 -9.92
C SER A 173 9.83 -24.93 -11.18
N GLY A 174 9.09 -25.77 -11.94
CA GLY A 174 9.65 -26.52 -13.04
C GLY A 174 10.78 -27.45 -12.57
N ASP A 175 11.94 -27.36 -13.22
CA ASP A 175 13.13 -28.15 -12.89
C ASP A 175 13.87 -27.71 -11.62
N MET A 176 13.44 -26.60 -11.01
CA MET A 176 14.07 -26.07 -9.80
C MET A 176 13.54 -26.75 -8.54
N SER A 177 14.41 -26.95 -7.54
CA SER A 177 13.96 -27.39 -6.22
C SER A 177 12.87 -26.49 -5.66
N PRO A 178 11.75 -27.03 -5.15
CA PRO A 178 10.65 -26.26 -4.56
C PRO A 178 11.09 -25.26 -3.49
N TYR A 179 12.04 -25.64 -2.64
CA TYR A 179 12.54 -24.76 -1.58
C TYR A 179 13.45 -23.65 -2.11
N LEU A 180 14.29 -23.96 -3.09
CA LEU A 180 15.12 -22.93 -3.75
C LEU A 180 14.24 -21.93 -4.50
N TYR A 181 13.19 -22.41 -5.17
CA TYR A 181 12.17 -21.58 -5.81
C TYR A 181 11.51 -20.63 -4.81
N ALA A 182 11.13 -21.12 -3.62
CA ALA A 182 10.54 -20.30 -2.56
C ALA A 182 11.49 -19.18 -2.10
N VAL A 183 12.78 -19.49 -1.90
CA VAL A 183 13.80 -18.49 -1.50
C VAL A 183 13.99 -17.43 -2.58
N ILE A 184 14.16 -17.83 -3.84
CA ILE A 184 14.33 -16.89 -4.97
C ILE A 184 13.09 -16.02 -5.13
N SER A 185 11.89 -16.60 -4.99
CA SER A 185 10.63 -15.85 -5.07
C SER A 185 10.51 -14.81 -3.95
N ALA A 186 10.95 -15.15 -2.74
CA ALA A 186 10.99 -14.22 -1.61
C ALA A 186 11.97 -13.06 -1.84
N MET A 187 13.15 -13.36 -2.38
CA MET A 187 14.15 -12.33 -2.73
C MET A 187 13.62 -11.41 -3.84
N ASN A 188 13.01 -11.99 -4.89
CA ASN A 188 12.38 -11.20 -5.96
C ASN A 188 11.26 -10.31 -5.43
N PHE A 189 10.49 -10.78 -4.46
CA PHE A 189 9.49 -9.98 -3.79
C PHE A 189 10.12 -8.78 -3.07
N ALA A 190 11.17 -8.99 -2.30
CA ALA A 190 11.86 -7.90 -1.58
C ALA A 190 12.44 -6.85 -2.55
N VAL A 191 13.06 -7.29 -3.64
CA VAL A 191 13.55 -6.40 -4.72
C VAL A 191 12.39 -5.62 -5.33
N GLY A 192 11.27 -6.29 -5.65
CA GLY A 192 10.07 -5.64 -6.19
C GLY A 192 9.52 -4.56 -5.25
N VAL A 193 9.43 -4.84 -3.96
CA VAL A 193 9.02 -3.88 -2.93
C VAL A 193 9.96 -2.68 -2.89
N THR A 194 11.28 -2.90 -2.92
CA THR A 194 12.28 -1.82 -2.92
C THR A 194 12.16 -0.92 -4.16
N ILE A 195 11.95 -1.51 -5.33
CA ILE A 195 11.74 -0.76 -6.59
C ILE A 195 10.47 0.09 -6.50
N VAL A 196 9.36 -0.50 -6.05
CA VAL A 196 8.08 0.23 -5.87
C VAL A 196 8.26 1.38 -4.87
N TYR A 197 8.91 1.13 -3.74
CA TYR A 197 9.15 2.14 -2.72
C TYR A 197 9.99 3.32 -3.24
N SER A 198 11.07 3.02 -3.97
CA SER A 198 11.90 4.03 -4.60
C SER A 198 11.14 4.82 -5.68
N GLY A 199 10.34 4.13 -6.50
CA GLY A 199 9.50 4.77 -7.51
C GLY A 199 8.44 5.69 -6.92
N VAL A 200 7.79 5.28 -5.83
CA VAL A 200 6.83 6.11 -5.10
C VAL A 200 7.49 7.38 -4.56
N ARG A 201 8.69 7.27 -3.97
CA ARG A 201 9.44 8.46 -3.50
C ARG A 201 9.71 9.46 -4.62
N MET A 202 10.10 8.99 -5.80
CA MET A 202 10.34 9.88 -6.95
C MET A 202 9.06 10.60 -7.41
N ILE A 203 7.96 9.87 -7.52
CA ILE A 203 6.66 10.43 -7.94
C ILE A 203 6.15 11.46 -6.94
N LEU A 204 6.39 11.27 -5.65
CA LEU A 204 5.94 12.18 -4.61
C LEU A 204 6.53 13.59 -4.71
N GLY A 205 7.76 13.70 -5.21
CA GLY A 205 8.39 15.00 -5.47
C GLY A 205 7.58 15.89 -6.40
N ASP A 206 6.90 15.31 -7.38
CA ASP A 206 6.04 16.02 -8.34
C ASP A 206 4.57 16.05 -7.91
N LEU A 207 4.12 15.01 -7.22
CA LEU A 207 2.72 14.85 -6.81
C LEU A 207 2.30 15.87 -5.74
N ILE A 208 3.17 16.19 -4.79
CA ILE A 208 2.87 17.14 -3.72
C ILE A 208 2.61 18.55 -4.26
N PRO A 209 3.47 19.14 -5.13
CA PRO A 209 3.19 20.42 -5.76
C PRO A 209 1.93 20.43 -6.63
N ALA A 210 1.70 19.33 -7.38
CA ALA A 210 0.47 19.18 -8.17
C ALA A 210 -0.78 19.16 -7.29
N PHE A 211 -0.71 18.46 -6.15
CA PHE A 211 -1.81 18.46 -5.19
C PHE A 211 -2.08 19.83 -4.60
N GLN A 212 -1.06 20.61 -4.27
CA GLN A 212 -1.23 21.99 -3.80
C GLN A 212 -2.00 22.84 -4.82
N GLY A 213 -1.75 22.64 -6.12
CA GLY A 213 -2.53 23.26 -7.18
C GLY A 213 -4.01 22.82 -7.18
N ILE A 214 -4.30 21.55 -6.94
CA ILE A 214 -5.67 21.03 -6.80
C ILE A 214 -6.35 21.60 -5.55
N ALA A 215 -5.67 21.60 -4.41
CA ALA A 215 -6.20 22.06 -3.13
C ALA A 215 -6.56 23.54 -3.17
N THR A 216 -5.75 24.36 -3.85
CA THR A 216 -6.00 25.81 -3.92
C THR A 216 -7.04 26.19 -4.97
N LYS A 217 -7.10 25.50 -6.11
CA LYS A 217 -7.90 25.94 -7.26
C LYS A 217 -9.18 25.11 -7.49
N ILE A 218 -9.17 23.81 -7.18
CA ILE A 218 -10.25 22.90 -7.54
C ILE A 218 -11.06 22.50 -6.32
N ILE A 219 -10.41 22.07 -5.25
CA ILE A 219 -11.05 21.56 -4.03
C ILE A 219 -10.54 22.34 -2.83
N PRO A 220 -11.21 23.44 -2.43
CA PRO A 220 -10.81 24.22 -1.27
C PRO A 220 -10.75 23.34 -0.01
N ASN A 221 -9.68 23.50 0.79
CA ASN A 221 -9.41 22.75 2.00
C ASN A 221 -9.27 21.22 1.77
N ALA A 222 -8.73 20.84 0.61
CA ALA A 222 -8.46 19.43 0.33
C ALA A 222 -7.34 18.92 1.24
N ILE A 223 -7.56 17.73 1.81
CA ILE A 223 -6.59 17.03 2.66
C ILE A 223 -5.97 15.89 1.82
N PRO A 224 -4.64 15.88 1.63
CA PRO A 224 -3.98 14.81 0.92
C PRO A 224 -4.01 13.51 1.73
N ALA A 225 -4.58 12.47 1.17
CA ALA A 225 -4.47 11.13 1.70
C ALA A 225 -3.33 10.41 0.98
N VAL A 226 -2.20 10.28 1.66
CA VAL A 226 -0.93 9.82 1.11
C VAL A 226 -0.58 8.42 1.56
N ASP A 227 0.34 7.79 0.86
CA ASP A 227 0.83 6.45 1.18
C ASP A 227 1.56 6.39 2.52
N CYS A 228 1.64 5.20 3.08
CA CYS A 228 2.39 4.90 4.31
C CYS A 228 3.82 5.43 4.27
N ALA A 229 4.50 5.28 3.13
CA ALA A 229 5.86 5.76 2.94
C ALA A 229 6.03 7.27 3.18
N VAL A 230 5.00 8.05 2.87
CA VAL A 230 4.97 9.51 3.13
C VAL A 230 4.46 9.79 4.51
N PHE A 231 3.36 9.13 4.89
CA PHE A 231 2.70 9.35 6.16
C PHE A 231 3.63 9.11 7.36
N PHE A 232 4.39 8.02 7.32
CA PHE A 232 5.32 7.68 8.41
C PHE A 232 6.51 8.62 8.54
N THR A 233 6.78 9.49 7.57
CA THR A 233 7.79 10.55 7.74
C THR A 233 7.36 11.64 8.72
N TYR A 234 6.07 11.71 9.03
CA TYR A 234 5.49 12.60 10.05
C TYR A 234 5.42 11.95 11.42
N ALA A 235 5.64 10.63 11.52
CA ALA A 235 5.68 9.95 12.81
C ALA A 235 6.93 10.36 13.58
N PRO A 236 6.84 10.64 14.90
CA PRO A 236 7.98 11.09 15.67
C PRO A 236 9.08 10.03 15.74
N VAL A 237 10.31 10.52 15.66
CA VAL A 237 11.62 9.94 16.04
C VAL A 237 12.01 8.57 15.50
N SER A 238 11.26 7.49 15.63
CA SER A 238 11.67 6.14 15.21
C SER A 238 11.90 6.00 13.71
N TYR A 239 11.17 6.77 12.89
CA TYR A 239 11.36 6.81 11.44
C TYR A 239 12.34 7.89 10.98
N THR A 240 12.50 8.98 11.74
CA THR A 240 13.47 10.03 11.41
C THR A 240 14.92 9.60 11.63
N HIS A 241 15.19 8.75 12.61
CA HIS A 241 16.53 8.16 12.81
C HIS A 241 16.94 7.17 11.71
N LEU A 242 16.00 6.40 11.17
CA LEU A 242 16.23 5.58 9.98
C LEU A 242 16.55 6.45 8.75
N ARG A 243 15.94 7.63 8.65
CA ARG A 243 16.12 8.55 7.53
C ARG A 243 17.42 9.36 7.64
N ALA A 244 17.86 9.74 8.84
CA ALA A 244 19.11 10.47 9.04
C ALA A 244 20.35 9.64 8.62
N HIS A 245 20.25 8.32 8.68
CA HIS A 245 21.32 7.42 8.22
C HIS A 245 21.39 7.30 6.69
N GLU A 246 20.27 7.49 5.99
CA GLU A 246 20.24 7.48 4.52
C GLU A 246 20.77 8.78 3.90
N THR A 247 20.65 9.92 4.60
CA THR A 247 21.13 11.23 4.10
C THR A 247 22.60 11.53 4.39
N VAL A 248 23.31 10.69 5.13
CA VAL A 248 24.75 10.83 5.44
C VAL A 248 25.62 10.05 4.46
N LEU A 249 25.03 9.30 3.51
CA LEU A 249 25.75 8.50 2.51
C LEU A 249 25.62 9.05 1.07
N ASP A 250 25.16 10.32 0.89
CA ASP A 250 25.21 11.05 -0.38
C ASP A 250 26.35 12.12 -0.33
#